data_945e38416bac872315160078d46bc844
#
_entry.id   945e38416bac872315160078d46bc844
#
_cell.length_a   1.000
_cell.length_b   1.000
_cell.length_c   1.000
_cell.angle_alpha   90.00
_cell.angle_beta   90.00
_cell.angle_gamma   90.00
#
_symmetry.space_group_name_H-M   'P 1'
#
loop_
_entity.id
_entity.type
_entity.pdbx_description
1 polymer ?
#
loop_
_entity_poly.entity_id
_entity_poly.type
_entity_poly.pdbx_seq_one_letter_code
_entity_poly.pdbx_strand_id
1 'polypeptide(L)'
;MNKGPKNVTMLDVLDAIRDPNGRDLFNSIATDRRSNDTFDYTVKITRKQYYSRLSKLVKADLIKRKEGRYVLTPFGEVIYSVQLGFAEAIDDHLKSKVEIPVIIN
;
A
#
# COMPACT_ATOMS: atom_id res chain seq x y z
N MET A 1 27.58 -1.54 0.46
CA MET A 1 27.02 -1.45 0.55
C MET A 1 26.38 -1.15 0.86
N ASN A 2 25.97 -0.74 0.90
CA ASN A 2 25.29 -0.34 1.23
C ASN A 2 24.45 -0.53 1.37
N LYS A 3 24.18 -0.61 1.65
CA LYS A 3 23.35 -0.79 1.80
C LYS A 3 22.65 -0.10 2.19
N GLY A 4 22.55 0.13 2.58
CA GLY A 4 21.88 1.00 3.19
C GLY A 4 20.77 1.43 2.53
N PRO A 5 20.42 2.49 2.71
CA PRO A 5 19.22 2.89 2.30
C PRO A 5 19.25 2.90 0.94
N LYS A 6 18.60 2.37 0.39
CA LYS A 6 18.64 2.35 -0.79
C LYS A 6 18.10 3.52 -1.27
N ASN A 7 18.24 3.91 -2.40
CA ASN A 7 17.69 5.04 -2.99
C ASN A 7 16.33 4.69 -3.49
N VAL A 8 15.39 4.70 -2.61
CA VAL A 8 14.02 4.40 -2.97
C VAL A 8 13.47 5.60 -3.72
N THR A 9 12.93 5.37 -4.88
CA THR A 9 12.39 6.44 -5.70
C THR A 9 10.87 6.41 -5.67
N MET A 10 10.29 7.48 -6.16
CA MET A 10 8.84 7.55 -6.27
C MET A 10 8.32 6.41 -7.15
N LEU A 11 9.06 6.07 -8.18
CA LEU A 11 8.63 4.96 -9.04
C LEU A 11 8.59 3.65 -8.29
N ASP A 12 9.53 3.42 -7.40
CA ASP A 12 9.53 2.20 -6.61
C ASP A 12 8.27 2.11 -5.77
N VAL A 13 7.89 3.20 -5.16
CA VAL A 13 6.72 3.22 -4.32
C VAL A 13 5.47 3.04 -5.16
N LEU A 14 5.35 3.78 -6.24
CA LEU A 14 4.18 3.68 -7.09
C LEU A 14 4.05 2.30 -7.70
N ASP A 15 5.17 1.70 -8.10
CA ASP A 15 5.14 0.39 -8.68
C ASP A 15 4.63 -0.66 -7.67
N ALA A 16 4.93 -0.45 -6.41
CA ALA A 16 4.51 -1.40 -5.40
C ALA A 16 3.04 -1.29 -5.07
N ILE A 17 2.47 -0.09 -5.11
CA ILE A 17 1.10 0.09 -4.66
C ILE A 17 0.08 0.40 -5.76
N ARG A 18 0.51 0.57 -6.98
CA ARG A 18 -0.47 0.84 -8.02
C ARG A 18 -1.20 -0.44 -8.44
N ASP A 19 -0.58 -1.56 -8.27
CA ASP A 19 -1.21 -2.83 -8.55
C ASP A 19 -2.25 -3.09 -7.46
N PRO A 20 -3.51 -3.34 -7.80
CA PRO A 20 -4.54 -3.51 -6.78
C PRO A 20 -4.21 -4.59 -5.77
N ASN A 21 -3.61 -5.69 -6.20
CA ASN A 21 -3.26 -6.75 -5.27
C ASN A 21 -2.12 -6.33 -4.34
N GLY A 22 -1.17 -5.57 -4.87
CA GLY A 22 -0.09 -5.06 -4.04
C GLY A 22 -0.61 -4.07 -3.02
N ARG A 23 -1.52 -3.22 -3.45
CA ARG A 23 -2.10 -2.22 -2.57
C ARG A 23 -2.94 -2.88 -1.47
N ASP A 24 -3.72 -3.91 -1.84
CA ASP A 24 -4.51 -4.62 -0.85
C ASP A 24 -3.63 -5.29 0.18
N LEU A 25 -2.51 -5.84 -0.27
CA LEU A 25 -1.58 -6.48 0.62
C LEU A 25 -0.96 -5.45 1.57
N PHE A 26 -0.56 -4.31 1.04
CA PHE A 26 -0.01 -3.23 1.84
C PHE A 26 -1.03 -2.78 2.88
N ASN A 27 -2.27 -2.58 2.47
CA ASN A 27 -3.32 -2.15 3.38
C ASN A 27 -3.61 -3.19 4.43
N SER A 28 -3.55 -4.43 4.05
CA SER A 28 -3.76 -5.53 4.96
C SER A 28 -2.70 -5.55 6.05
N ILE A 29 -1.45 -5.35 5.66
CA ILE A 29 -0.37 -5.31 6.63
C ILE A 29 -0.52 -4.11 7.54
N ALA A 30 -0.96 -2.99 6.98
CA ALA A 30 -1.11 -1.78 7.76
C ALA A 30 -2.20 -1.90 8.83
N THR A 31 -3.24 -2.62 8.51
CA THR A 31 -4.39 -2.67 9.40
C THR A 31 -4.55 -3.97 10.15
N ASP A 32 -3.90 -5.01 9.65
CA ASP A 32 -4.13 -6.31 10.22
C ASP A 32 -3.25 -6.58 11.34
N ARG A 33 -3.80 -7.07 12.35
CA ARG A 33 -3.01 -7.39 13.41
C ARG A 33 -2.48 -8.74 13.24
N ARG A 34 -2.92 -9.55 12.35
CA ARG A 34 -2.36 -10.86 12.22
C ARG A 34 -1.34 -10.92 11.20
N SER A 35 -0.77 -9.86 10.80
CA SER A 35 0.09 -9.86 9.67
C SER A 35 1.30 -10.67 9.91
N ASN A 36 1.28 -11.87 9.60
CA ASN A 36 2.46 -12.70 9.68
C ASN A 36 2.78 -13.02 8.24
N ASP A 37 3.76 -13.81 8.00
CA ASP A 37 4.15 -14.06 6.62
C ASP A 37 3.41 -15.24 6.04
N THR A 38 2.29 -15.60 6.59
CA THR A 38 1.53 -16.70 6.08
C THR A 38 0.71 -16.24 4.90
N PHE A 39 0.68 -17.02 3.86
CA PHE A 39 -0.09 -16.68 2.69
C PHE A 39 -1.56 -16.58 3.08
N ASP A 40 -2.17 -15.48 2.68
CA ASP A 40 -3.55 -15.25 3.03
C ASP A 40 -4.43 -15.71 1.89
N TYR A 41 -5.21 -16.71 2.12
CA TYR A 41 -6.03 -17.27 1.07
C TYR A 41 -7.20 -16.40 0.66
N THR A 42 -7.45 -15.34 1.39
CA THR A 42 -8.51 -14.43 0.98
C THR A 42 -8.04 -13.57 -0.17
N VAL A 43 -6.73 -13.52 -0.40
CA VAL A 43 -6.21 -12.75 -1.50
C VAL A 43 -6.27 -13.64 -2.73
N LYS A 44 -6.90 -13.18 -3.78
CA LYS A 44 -7.04 -14.01 -4.95
C LYS A 44 -5.88 -13.90 -5.90
N ILE A 45 -4.75 -14.36 -5.49
CA ILE A 45 -3.58 -14.38 -6.34
C ILE A 45 -2.82 -15.64 -5.99
N THR A 46 -1.93 -16.04 -6.86
CA THR A 46 -1.14 -17.24 -6.60
C THR A 46 -0.11 -16.93 -5.54
N ARG A 47 0.44 -17.98 -4.96
CA ARG A 47 1.48 -17.81 -3.97
C ARG A 47 2.67 -17.09 -4.55
N LYS A 48 3.01 -17.39 -5.79
CA LYS A 48 4.13 -16.73 -6.44
C LYS A 48 3.86 -15.24 -6.58
N GLN A 49 2.65 -14.87 -6.95
CA GLN A 49 2.29 -13.47 -7.08
C GLN A 49 2.30 -12.79 -5.71
N TYR A 50 1.86 -13.49 -4.70
CA TYR A 50 1.85 -12.96 -3.35
C TYR A 50 3.27 -12.57 -2.92
N TYR A 51 4.21 -13.49 -3.09
CA TYR A 51 5.58 -13.19 -2.66
C TYR A 51 6.26 -12.18 -3.55
N SER A 52 5.86 -12.11 -4.80
CA SER A 52 6.38 -11.09 -5.69
C SER A 52 5.95 -9.70 -5.22
N ARG A 53 4.70 -9.57 -4.81
CA ARG A 53 4.20 -8.29 -4.32
C ARG A 53 4.84 -7.93 -2.98
N LEU A 54 5.03 -8.90 -2.11
CA LEU A 54 5.72 -8.63 -0.86
C LEU A 54 7.12 -8.10 -1.13
N SER A 55 7.79 -8.71 -2.07
CA SER A 55 9.14 -8.31 -2.42
C SER A 55 9.18 -6.87 -2.89
N LYS A 56 8.21 -6.46 -3.68
CA LYS A 56 8.16 -5.08 -4.15
C LYS A 56 7.92 -4.11 -3.00
N LEU A 57 7.08 -4.48 -2.07
CA LEU A 57 6.82 -3.63 -0.92
C LEU A 57 8.07 -3.49 -0.05
N VAL A 58 8.81 -4.55 0.10
CA VAL A 58 10.05 -4.51 0.86
C VAL A 58 11.07 -3.64 0.14
N LYS A 59 11.18 -3.80 -1.19
CA LYS A 59 12.10 -3.03 -1.94
C LYS A 59 11.79 -1.56 -1.91
N ALA A 60 10.53 -1.19 -1.84
CA ALA A 60 10.13 0.19 -1.75
C ALA A 60 10.24 0.73 -0.33
N ASP A 61 10.75 -0.11 0.59
CA ASP A 61 10.95 0.28 1.98
C ASP A 61 9.64 0.62 2.68
N LEU A 62 8.56 0.02 2.24
CA LEU A 62 7.26 0.27 2.85
C LEU A 62 6.97 -0.71 3.98
N ILE A 63 7.52 -1.91 3.91
CA ILE A 63 7.33 -2.89 4.95
C ILE A 63 8.66 -3.56 5.27
N LYS A 64 8.72 -4.20 6.41
CA LYS A 64 9.90 -4.96 6.78
C LYS A 64 9.46 -6.15 7.61
N ARG A 65 10.32 -7.11 7.74
CA ARG A 65 10.04 -8.26 8.56
C ARG A 65 10.52 -7.96 9.97
N LYS A 66 9.68 -8.27 10.93
CA LYS A 66 10.07 -8.07 12.30
C LYS A 66 9.45 -9.19 13.13
N GLU A 67 10.32 -9.97 13.75
CA GLU A 67 9.86 -11.07 14.59
C GLU A 67 8.86 -11.98 13.89
N GLY A 68 9.19 -12.34 12.68
CA GLY A 68 8.39 -13.33 11.97
C GLY A 68 7.19 -12.78 11.24
N ARG A 69 6.98 -11.49 11.25
CA ARG A 69 5.84 -10.95 10.55
C ARG A 69 6.22 -9.68 9.85
N TYR A 70 5.37 -9.24 8.94
CA TYR A 70 5.64 -8.01 8.21
C TYR A 70 4.92 -6.86 8.89
N VAL A 71 5.62 -5.75 9.01
CA VAL A 71 5.06 -4.55 9.60
C VAL A 71 5.45 -3.38 8.73
N LEU A 72 4.76 -2.29 8.86
CA LEU A 72 5.11 -1.10 8.10
C LEU A 72 6.37 -0.50 8.67
N THR A 73 7.18 0.05 7.79
CA THR A 73 8.29 0.88 8.24
C THR A 73 7.73 2.24 8.58
N PRO A 74 8.50 3.12 9.22
CA PRO A 74 8.02 4.49 9.42
C PRO A 74 7.66 5.16 8.09
N PHE A 75 8.45 4.91 7.06
CA PHE A 75 8.14 5.44 5.74
C PHE A 75 6.82 4.85 5.24
N GLY A 76 6.61 3.56 5.46
CA GLY A 76 5.38 2.91 5.06
C GLY A 76 4.17 3.51 5.77
N GLU A 77 4.34 3.91 7.03
CA GLU A 77 3.24 4.52 7.75
C GLU A 77 2.87 5.87 7.15
N VAL A 78 3.88 6.63 6.74
CA VAL A 78 3.62 7.90 6.10
C VAL A 78 2.88 7.69 4.78
N ILE A 79 3.34 6.73 4.00
CA ILE A 79 2.72 6.46 2.70
C ILE A 79 1.29 5.97 2.88
N TYR A 80 1.06 5.15 3.89
CA TYR A 80 -0.29 4.68 4.16
C TYR A 80 -1.21 5.85 4.51
N SER A 81 -0.74 6.78 5.32
CA SER A 81 -1.50 7.96 5.67
C SER A 81 -1.82 8.83 4.46
N VAL A 82 -0.83 8.99 3.59
CA VAL A 82 -1.03 9.76 2.37
C VAL A 82 -2.09 9.08 1.51
N GLN A 83 -2.02 7.77 1.42
CA GLN A 83 -2.96 7.02 0.62
C GLN A 83 -4.39 7.20 1.14
N LEU A 84 -4.57 7.16 2.44
CA LEU A 84 -5.88 7.37 3.02
C LEU A 84 -6.38 8.78 2.74
N GLY A 85 -5.51 9.76 2.88
CA GLY A 85 -5.88 11.14 2.60
C GLY A 85 -6.29 11.33 1.16
N PHE A 86 -5.58 10.66 0.27
CA PHE A 86 -5.89 10.71 -1.14
C PHE A 86 -7.27 10.14 -1.40
N ALA A 87 -7.57 9.00 -0.80
CA ALA A 87 -8.85 8.35 -0.99
C ALA A 87 -9.99 9.23 -0.50
N GLU A 88 -9.77 9.88 0.64
CA GLU A 88 -10.78 10.78 1.18
C GLU A 88 -10.99 11.99 0.29
N ALA A 89 -9.90 12.52 -0.23
CA ALA A 89 -9.98 13.68 -1.10
C ALA A 89 -10.75 13.35 -2.38
N ILE A 90 -10.52 12.18 -2.91
CA ILE A 90 -11.22 11.76 -4.11
C ILE A 90 -12.69 11.58 -3.81
N ASP A 91 -12.99 10.96 -2.68
CA ASP A 91 -14.37 10.72 -2.30
C ASP A 91 -15.12 12.04 -2.12
N ASP A 92 -14.50 12.99 -1.46
CA ASP A 92 -15.09 14.30 -1.27
C ASP A 92 -15.29 15.01 -2.58
N HIS A 93 -14.33 14.88 -3.47
CA HIS A 93 -14.44 15.52 -4.79
C HIS A 93 -15.62 14.93 -5.56
N LEU A 94 -15.77 13.63 -5.52
CA LEU A 94 -16.87 13.00 -6.23
C LEU A 94 -18.22 13.38 -5.65
N LYS A 95 -18.30 13.48 -4.34
CA LYS A 95 -19.53 13.88 -3.72
C LYS A 95 -19.87 15.30 -4.08
N SER A 96 -18.88 16.15 -4.06
CA SER A 96 -19.07 17.51 -4.38
C SER A 96 -19.57 17.67 -5.79
N LYS A 97 -19.01 16.91 -6.71
CA LYS A 97 -19.43 16.96 -8.07
C LYS A 97 -20.88 16.54 -8.22
N VAL A 98 -21.28 15.57 -7.51
CA VAL A 98 -22.61 15.10 -7.59
C VAL A 98 -23.58 16.13 -7.04
N GLU A 99 -23.19 16.79 -6.01
CA GLU A 99 -24.05 17.73 -5.41
C GLU A 99 -24.18 19.04 -6.09
N ILE A 100 -23.23 19.36 -6.89
CA ILE A 100 -23.25 20.58 -7.52
C ILE A 100 -23.88 20.50 -8.74
N PRO A 101 -24.80 20.17 -8.88
CA PRO A 101 -25.42 19.88 -9.99
C PRO A 101 -25.62 21.04 -10.72
N VAL A 102 -25.73 21.20 -10.98
CA VAL A 102 -25.95 21.99 -11.54
C VAL A 102 -26.14 23.10 -11.63
N ILE A 103 -26.30 23.37 -11.42
CA ILE A 103 -26.38 24.43 -11.21
C ILE A 103 -26.03 25.18 -12.08
N ILE A 104 -25.76 25.19 -12.67
CA ILE A 104 -25.33 25.93 -13.40
C ILE A 104 -25.93 26.27 -14.14
N ASN A 105 -26.27 26.47 -14.32
CA ASN A 105 -26.80 26.79 -15.00
C ASN A 105 -26.87 27.24 -15.33
#